data_c2c0e74d255df5caac005817462ef8a2
#
_entry.id   c2c0e74d255df5caac005817462ef8a2
#
_cell.length_a   1.000
_cell.length_b   1.000
_cell.length_c   1.000
_cell.angle_alpha   90.00
_cell.angle_beta   90.00
_cell.angle_gamma   90.00
#
_symmetry.space_group_name_H-M   'P 1'
#
loop_
_entity.id
_entity.type
_entity.pdbx_description
1 polymer ?
#
loop_
_entity_poly.entity_id
_entity_poly.type
_entity_poly.pdbx_seq_one_letter_code
_entity_poly.pdbx_strand_id
1 'polypeptide(L)'
;MRTHPSSVETGRTGPGPVRPGRQESCGSAAASAGAVSSYAKTSPALEVQGSVTHTTWSIGELADGTGVPVKTLRYYSDSGLLPVAGRSTGGHRRYGPDAWERIGLIRRLRALDTPIAAITQVVTGESSLGELVATELGAVQERLVELRWREATLQALDDCPGDERLRRLEILARVQQLPQAHRTLTAHWGRELSGSMPERRLDIMVAMLSPEPPTDPVPATVLAYAELHLLINAPGFTRWTRDHNEEMRNGPAFYAEIDEAAVLTAAAVSRGLPPHAGEAVNAFVSAHA
;
A
#
# COMPACT_ATOMS: atom_id res chain seq x y z
N MET A 1 -59.96 -3.23 -43.37
CA MET A 1 -60.00 -1.93 -42.69
C MET A 1 -58.58 -1.56 -42.31
N ARG A 2 -58.09 -0.50 -42.86
CA ARG A 2 -56.66 -0.03 -42.77
C ARG A 2 -56.49 0.76 -41.54
N THR A 3 -55.35 0.59 -40.82
CA THR A 3 -54.71 1.69 -40.07
C THR A 3 -53.20 1.47 -39.99
N HIS A 4 -52.47 2.50 -40.37
CA HIS A 4 -51.03 2.64 -40.47
C HIS A 4 -50.32 2.69 -39.10
N PRO A 5 -49.00 2.37 -39.03
CA PRO A 5 -48.17 2.56 -37.85
C PRO A 5 -47.51 3.96 -37.83
N SER A 6 -47.44 4.55 -36.66
CA SER A 6 -46.71 5.80 -36.39
C SER A 6 -45.23 5.54 -36.18
N SER A 7 -44.42 6.30 -36.89
CA SER A 7 -42.94 6.38 -36.76
C SER A 7 -42.55 7.12 -35.49
N VAL A 8 -41.64 6.54 -34.71
CA VAL A 8 -40.94 7.26 -33.63
C VAL A 8 -39.47 7.43 -34.05
N GLU A 9 -39.08 8.69 -34.21
CA GLU A 9 -37.72 9.14 -34.47
C GLU A 9 -36.80 8.80 -33.29
N THR A 10 -35.72 8.09 -33.57
CA THR A 10 -34.61 7.89 -32.63
C THR A 10 -33.57 8.99 -32.80
N GLY A 11 -33.56 9.98 -31.90
CA GLY A 11 -32.54 10.99 -31.79
C GLY A 11 -31.23 10.38 -31.26
N ARG A 12 -30.25 10.28 -32.13
CA ARG A 12 -28.89 9.80 -31.86
C ARG A 12 -28.03 11.01 -31.49
N THR A 13 -27.83 11.28 -30.20
CA THR A 13 -26.80 12.21 -29.72
C THR A 13 -25.56 11.39 -29.28
N GLY A 14 -24.55 11.40 -30.14
CA GLY A 14 -23.24 10.85 -29.82
C GLY A 14 -22.46 11.81 -28.92
N PRO A 15 -21.59 11.29 -28.00
CA PRO A 15 -20.70 12.12 -27.21
C PRO A 15 -19.57 12.68 -28.07
N GLY A 16 -19.32 13.99 -27.94
CA GLY A 16 -18.26 14.73 -28.61
C GLY A 16 -16.87 14.32 -28.11
N PRO A 17 -15.80 14.65 -28.87
CA PRO A 17 -14.46 14.20 -28.58
C PRO A 17 -13.87 14.86 -27.32
N VAL A 18 -13.39 14.03 -26.40
CA VAL A 18 -12.61 14.43 -25.22
C VAL A 18 -11.24 14.93 -25.69
N ARG A 19 -10.90 16.18 -25.41
CA ARG A 19 -9.58 16.76 -25.63
C ARG A 19 -8.58 16.13 -24.66
N PRO A 20 -7.35 15.77 -25.08
CA PRO A 20 -6.32 15.29 -24.17
C PRO A 20 -5.84 16.43 -23.27
N GLY A 21 -5.91 16.22 -21.95
CA GLY A 21 -5.36 17.11 -20.94
C GLY A 21 -3.84 17.14 -21.04
N ARG A 22 -3.26 18.35 -20.93
CA ARG A 22 -1.82 18.63 -20.83
C ARG A 22 -1.24 17.83 -19.68
N GLN A 23 -0.24 17.02 -19.97
CA GLN A 23 0.69 16.51 -18.97
C GLN A 23 1.57 17.67 -18.51
N GLU A 24 1.34 18.14 -17.29
CA GLU A 24 2.32 18.97 -16.59
C GLU A 24 3.40 18.05 -16.04
N SER A 25 4.59 18.19 -16.60
CA SER A 25 5.81 17.55 -16.14
C SER A 25 6.11 18.00 -14.72
N CYS A 26 5.98 17.10 -13.74
CA CYS A 26 6.46 17.33 -12.38
C CYS A 26 8.00 17.31 -12.40
N GLY A 27 8.58 18.50 -12.38
CA GLY A 27 10.02 18.71 -12.31
C GLY A 27 10.57 18.18 -10.99
N SER A 28 11.63 17.40 -11.10
CA SER A 28 12.53 17.02 -10.02
C SER A 28 12.99 18.27 -9.26
N ALA A 29 12.45 18.50 -8.07
CA ALA A 29 12.95 19.47 -7.13
C ALA A 29 13.78 18.74 -6.08
N ALA A 30 15.09 18.73 -6.31
CA ALA A 30 16.06 18.55 -5.24
C ALA A 30 15.93 19.77 -4.31
N ALA A 31 15.22 19.62 -3.20
CA ALA A 31 15.06 20.65 -2.18
C ALA A 31 16.07 20.44 -1.08
N SER A 32 17.04 21.32 -1.09
CA SER A 32 17.98 21.71 -0.06
C SER A 32 17.41 21.66 1.36
N ALA A 33 18.17 21.04 2.27
CA ALA A 33 18.09 21.22 3.71
C ALA A 33 18.28 22.71 4.07
N GLY A 34 17.18 23.41 4.40
CA GLY A 34 17.29 24.84 4.72
C GLY A 34 15.97 25.59 4.86
N ALA A 35 14.96 25.03 5.52
CA ALA A 35 13.74 25.78 5.78
C ALA A 35 12.99 25.34 7.07
N VAL A 36 13.68 25.30 8.19
CA VAL A 36 13.06 25.23 9.52
C VAL A 36 13.20 26.55 10.28
N SER A 37 13.42 27.67 9.56
CA SER A 37 13.66 28.97 10.21
C SER A 37 12.64 30.06 9.81
N SER A 38 11.35 29.78 9.69
CA SER A 38 10.38 30.84 9.36
C SER A 38 9.03 30.80 10.09
N TYR A 39 8.94 30.17 11.25
CA TYR A 39 7.74 30.29 12.11
C TYR A 39 8.06 30.87 13.48
N ALA A 40 9.00 31.80 13.53
CA ALA A 40 9.27 32.60 14.72
C ALA A 40 8.75 34.03 14.51
N LYS A 41 7.46 34.27 14.68
CA LYS A 41 6.93 35.64 14.99
C LYS A 41 5.49 35.56 15.41
N THR A 42 5.27 35.32 16.70
CA THR A 42 4.28 36.02 17.54
C THR A 42 4.49 35.58 18.99
N SER A 43 5.61 35.97 19.58
CA SER A 43 5.73 36.04 21.02
C SER A 43 5.83 37.51 21.37
N PRO A 44 5.14 37.99 22.41
CA PRO A 44 5.36 39.36 22.87
C PRO A 44 6.80 39.47 23.40
N ALA A 45 7.58 40.27 22.70
CA ALA A 45 8.93 40.63 23.13
C ALA A 45 8.81 41.53 24.37
N LEU A 46 9.17 40.99 25.53
CA LEU A 46 9.60 41.77 26.66
C LEU A 46 11.11 42.01 26.48
N GLU A 47 11.45 43.20 25.97
CA GLU A 47 12.81 43.74 26.08
C GLU A 47 13.16 43.95 27.55
N VAL A 48 14.06 43.11 28.07
CA VAL A 48 14.80 43.39 29.28
C VAL A 48 16.28 43.28 29.00
N GLN A 49 16.96 44.43 29.00
CA GLN A 49 18.44 44.50 28.99
C GLN A 49 18.98 43.87 30.28
N GLY A 50 19.99 43.03 30.14
CA GLY A 50 20.88 42.63 31.21
C GLY A 50 20.79 41.17 31.64
N SER A 51 21.86 40.44 31.40
CA SER A 51 22.12 39.06 31.84
C SER A 51 21.31 37.99 31.12
N VAL A 52 22.02 37.07 30.45
CA VAL A 52 21.44 35.85 29.85
C VAL A 52 20.94 34.95 30.99
N THR A 53 19.83 35.33 31.63
CA THR A 53 19.10 34.41 32.47
C THR A 53 18.36 33.46 31.54
N HIS A 54 18.84 32.21 31.39
CA HIS A 54 18.10 31.15 30.76
C HIS A 54 16.74 31.05 31.44
N THR A 55 15.70 31.66 30.80
CA THR A 55 14.34 31.63 31.32
C THR A 55 13.89 30.16 31.32
N THR A 56 13.68 29.60 32.50
CA THR A 56 13.22 28.23 32.67
C THR A 56 11.86 28.22 33.34
N TRP A 57 11.04 27.26 32.96
CA TRP A 57 9.67 27.12 33.46
C TRP A 57 9.52 25.86 34.34
N SER A 58 8.63 25.93 35.31
CA SER A 58 8.13 24.77 36.01
C SER A 58 7.12 24.01 35.16
N ILE A 59 6.80 22.79 35.54
CA ILE A 59 5.78 22.00 34.84
C ILE A 59 4.39 22.60 34.93
N GLY A 60 4.08 23.33 36.04
CA GLY A 60 2.83 24.07 36.22
C GLY A 60 2.70 25.22 35.23
N GLU A 61 3.75 26.05 35.11
CA GLU A 61 3.80 27.15 34.14
C GLU A 61 3.66 26.66 32.70
N LEU A 62 4.27 25.53 32.36
CA LEU A 62 4.07 24.90 31.03
C LEU A 62 2.64 24.41 30.86
N ALA A 63 2.02 23.83 31.88
CA ALA A 63 0.63 23.37 31.82
C ALA A 63 -0.33 24.53 31.61
N ASP A 64 -0.18 25.61 32.36
CA ASP A 64 -1.02 26.80 32.27
C ASP A 64 -0.92 27.47 30.89
N GLY A 65 0.29 27.59 30.35
CA GLY A 65 0.50 28.25 29.07
C GLY A 65 0.18 27.39 27.84
N THR A 66 0.32 26.05 27.94
CA THR A 66 0.04 25.14 26.81
C THR A 66 -1.36 24.52 26.84
N GLY A 67 -2.06 24.60 27.99
CA GLY A 67 -3.34 23.92 28.20
C GLY A 67 -3.21 22.38 28.30
N VAL A 68 -2.00 21.86 28.45
CA VAL A 68 -1.79 20.41 28.61
C VAL A 68 -1.76 20.04 30.09
N PRO A 69 -2.53 19.04 30.55
CA PRO A 69 -2.56 18.67 31.96
C PRO A 69 -1.17 18.33 32.51
N VAL A 70 -0.88 18.75 33.75
CA VAL A 70 0.41 18.46 34.44
C VAL A 70 0.76 16.99 34.42
N LYS A 71 -0.24 16.09 34.57
CA LYS A 71 -0.05 14.64 34.52
C LYS A 71 0.52 14.20 33.16
N THR A 72 0.02 14.75 32.07
CA THR A 72 0.48 14.47 30.70
C THR A 72 1.90 15.00 30.49
N LEU A 73 2.18 16.22 30.93
CA LEU A 73 3.52 16.81 30.85
C LEU A 73 4.56 16.03 31.68
N ARG A 74 4.16 15.51 32.85
CA ARG A 74 5.03 14.61 33.63
C ARG A 74 5.36 13.36 32.84
N TYR A 75 4.35 12.72 32.22
CA TYR A 75 4.56 11.55 31.37
C TYR A 75 5.50 11.89 30.22
N TYR A 76 5.35 13.01 29.52
CA TYR A 76 6.25 13.42 28.46
C TYR A 76 7.69 13.66 28.97
N SER A 77 7.84 14.21 30.16
CA SER A 77 9.15 14.41 30.76
C SER A 77 9.80 13.08 31.20
N ASP A 78 9.01 12.15 31.74
CA ASP A 78 9.49 10.84 32.18
C ASP A 78 9.84 9.92 31.01
N SER A 79 9.16 10.08 29.87
CA SER A 79 9.42 9.37 28.60
C SER A 79 10.50 10.02 27.73
N GLY A 80 11.17 11.08 28.19
CA GLY A 80 12.23 11.75 27.44
C GLY A 80 11.80 12.72 26.34
N LEU A 81 10.49 12.87 26.12
CA LEU A 81 9.95 13.81 25.13
C LEU A 81 10.21 15.28 25.49
N LEU A 82 10.27 15.60 26.79
CA LEU A 82 10.56 16.94 27.32
C LEU A 82 11.87 16.91 28.10
N PRO A 83 12.98 17.41 27.54
CA PRO A 83 14.26 17.45 28.23
C PRO A 83 14.19 18.41 29.42
N VAL A 84 14.75 17.98 30.54
CA VAL A 84 14.90 18.77 31.74
C VAL A 84 16.13 19.65 31.58
N ALA A 85 15.98 20.98 31.60
CA ALA A 85 17.10 21.92 31.51
C ALA A 85 17.88 22.03 32.83
N GLY A 86 17.23 21.70 33.97
CA GLY A 86 17.85 21.76 35.28
C GLY A 86 16.85 21.47 36.39
N ARG A 87 17.30 21.71 37.66
CA ARG A 87 16.44 21.61 38.83
C ARG A 87 16.51 22.92 39.63
N SER A 88 15.43 23.28 40.24
CA SER A 88 15.40 24.41 41.21
C SER A 88 16.13 24.05 42.47
N THR A 89 16.39 25.04 43.36
CA THR A 89 16.93 24.84 44.68
C THR A 89 16.11 23.86 45.55
N GLY A 90 14.80 23.75 45.26
CA GLY A 90 13.87 22.78 45.87
C GLY A 90 13.80 21.43 45.17
N GLY A 91 14.72 21.12 44.23
CA GLY A 91 14.78 19.86 43.51
C GLY A 91 13.76 19.66 42.38
N HIS A 92 12.89 20.63 42.12
CA HIS A 92 11.86 20.55 41.05
C HIS A 92 12.48 20.71 39.68
N ARG A 93 12.00 19.92 38.69
CA ARG A 93 12.40 20.01 37.27
C ARG A 93 12.10 21.40 36.70
N ARG A 94 13.04 21.94 35.93
CA ARG A 94 12.94 23.17 35.18
C ARG A 94 13.15 22.88 33.69
N TYR A 95 12.36 23.51 32.85
CA TYR A 95 12.31 23.28 31.41
C TYR A 95 12.74 24.53 30.65
N GLY A 96 13.51 24.36 29.59
CA GLY A 96 13.99 25.43 28.74
C GLY A 96 12.96 25.90 27.69
N PRO A 97 13.33 26.90 26.87
CA PRO A 97 12.49 27.40 25.79
C PRO A 97 11.99 26.33 24.82
N ASP A 98 12.83 25.35 24.51
CA ASP A 98 12.53 24.23 23.60
C ASP A 98 11.31 23.42 24.06
N ALA A 99 10.98 23.42 25.34
CA ALA A 99 9.82 22.69 25.86
C ALA A 99 8.50 23.16 25.24
N TRP A 100 8.35 24.46 24.97
CA TRP A 100 7.17 25.02 24.36
C TRP A 100 6.96 24.53 22.93
N GLU A 101 8.03 24.56 22.13
CA GLU A 101 8.00 24.11 20.74
C GLU A 101 7.72 22.60 20.66
N ARG A 102 8.38 21.81 21.53
CA ARG A 102 8.16 20.36 21.62
C ARG A 102 6.75 20.00 22.03
N ILE A 103 6.18 20.65 23.03
CA ILE A 103 4.78 20.44 23.44
C ILE A 103 3.85 20.80 22.27
N GLY A 104 4.10 21.91 21.57
CA GLY A 104 3.34 22.33 20.41
C GLY A 104 3.38 21.27 19.28
N LEU A 105 4.57 20.73 18.97
CA LEU A 105 4.74 19.67 17.98
C LEU A 105 4.02 18.39 18.40
N ILE A 106 4.22 17.93 19.64
CA ILE A 106 3.56 16.74 20.17
C ILE A 106 2.02 16.86 20.05
N ARG A 107 1.46 18.00 20.41
CA ARG A 107 0.01 18.24 20.32
C ARG A 107 -0.51 18.16 18.89
N ARG A 108 0.20 18.78 17.93
CA ARG A 108 -0.19 18.74 16.50
C ARG A 108 -0.17 17.31 15.97
N LEU A 109 0.88 16.54 16.27
CA LEU A 109 0.98 15.14 15.84
C LEU A 109 -0.07 14.26 16.53
N ARG A 110 -0.34 14.49 17.82
CA ARG A 110 -1.42 13.79 18.53
C ARG A 110 -2.81 14.09 17.98
N ALA A 111 -3.03 15.28 17.44
CA ALA A 111 -4.28 15.62 16.76
C ALA A 111 -4.50 14.84 15.45
N LEU A 112 -3.44 14.23 14.92
CA LEU A 112 -3.47 13.29 13.78
C LEU A 112 -3.47 11.82 14.24
N ASP A 113 -3.77 11.56 15.52
CA ASP A 113 -3.74 10.23 16.15
C ASP A 113 -2.38 9.50 16.08
N THR A 114 -1.29 10.22 15.77
CA THR A 114 0.05 9.65 15.70
C THR A 114 0.45 9.01 17.03
N PRO A 115 0.99 7.76 17.02
CA PRO A 115 1.46 7.08 18.21
C PRO A 115 2.58 7.83 18.93
N ILE A 116 2.58 7.81 20.27
CA ILE A 116 3.58 8.54 21.07
C ILE A 116 5.01 8.06 20.77
N ALA A 117 5.19 6.77 20.49
CA ALA A 117 6.50 6.20 20.15
C ALA A 117 7.08 6.81 18.86
N ALA A 118 6.25 6.98 17.83
CA ALA A 118 6.65 7.62 16.58
C ALA A 118 6.94 9.12 16.76
N ILE A 119 6.15 9.81 17.59
CA ILE A 119 6.42 11.20 17.97
C ILE A 119 7.77 11.31 18.69
N THR A 120 8.11 10.36 19.55
CA THR A 120 9.39 10.36 20.26
C THR A 120 10.55 10.34 19.28
N GLN A 121 10.54 9.47 18.27
CA GLN A 121 11.59 9.38 17.26
C GLN A 121 11.81 10.70 16.51
N VAL A 122 10.75 11.44 16.22
CA VAL A 122 10.86 12.76 15.58
C VAL A 122 11.43 13.80 16.55
N VAL A 123 10.95 13.81 17.80
CA VAL A 123 11.38 14.79 18.82
C VAL A 123 12.83 14.56 19.23
N THR A 124 13.30 13.31 19.25
CA THR A 124 14.70 12.95 19.56
C THR A 124 15.64 13.09 18.36
N GLY A 125 15.09 13.30 17.15
CA GLY A 125 15.87 13.41 15.92
C GLY A 125 16.29 12.07 15.30
N GLU A 126 15.72 10.97 15.78
CA GLU A 126 15.96 9.61 15.24
C GLU A 126 15.25 9.42 13.88
N SER A 127 14.15 10.17 13.65
CA SER A 127 13.41 10.19 12.41
C SER A 127 13.02 11.61 12.04
N SER A 128 12.87 11.88 10.76
CA SER A 128 12.33 13.15 10.26
C SER A 128 10.79 13.17 10.30
N LEU A 129 10.21 14.37 10.31
CA LEU A 129 8.76 14.53 10.19
C LEU A 129 8.23 13.95 8.86
N GLY A 130 9.04 14.04 7.78
CA GLY A 130 8.69 13.48 6.47
C GLY A 130 8.59 11.96 6.48
N GLU A 131 9.56 11.28 7.11
CA GLU A 131 9.53 9.82 7.29
C GLU A 131 8.36 9.36 8.15
N LEU A 132 8.09 10.09 9.24
CA LEU A 132 6.91 9.81 10.07
C LEU A 132 5.62 9.89 9.25
N VAL A 133 5.42 10.99 8.49
CA VAL A 133 4.22 11.18 7.67
C VAL A 133 4.10 10.09 6.61
N ALA A 134 5.19 9.71 5.95
CA ALA A 134 5.20 8.64 4.96
C ALA A 134 4.82 7.28 5.58
N THR A 135 5.35 6.97 6.76
CA THR A 135 5.05 5.73 7.50
C THR A 135 3.58 5.68 7.94
N GLU A 136 3.08 6.75 8.55
CA GLU A 136 1.67 6.82 8.98
C GLU A 136 0.71 6.76 7.80
N LEU A 137 1.03 7.43 6.68
CA LEU A 137 0.24 7.37 5.46
C LEU A 137 0.19 5.94 4.90
N GLY A 138 1.33 5.24 4.86
CA GLY A 138 1.38 3.83 4.46
C GLY A 138 0.50 2.95 5.33
N ALA A 139 0.59 3.08 6.65
CA ALA A 139 -0.23 2.32 7.60
C ALA A 139 -1.74 2.60 7.43
N VAL A 140 -2.12 3.85 7.17
CA VAL A 140 -3.52 4.21 6.87
C VAL A 140 -3.98 3.60 5.55
N GLN A 141 -3.14 3.63 4.52
CA GLN A 141 -3.47 3.03 3.21
C GLN A 141 -3.66 1.52 3.32
N GLU A 142 -2.77 0.83 4.02
CA GLU A 142 -2.91 -0.62 4.31
C GLU A 142 -4.23 -0.90 5.04
N ARG A 143 -4.54 -0.11 6.06
CA ARG A 143 -5.78 -0.26 6.83
C ARG A 143 -7.03 0.01 5.98
N LEU A 144 -6.97 0.97 5.06
CA LEU A 144 -8.06 1.22 4.11
C LEU A 144 -8.30 0.02 3.19
N VAL A 145 -7.24 -0.61 2.68
CA VAL A 145 -7.37 -1.84 1.88
C VAL A 145 -8.03 -2.95 2.68
N GLU A 146 -7.60 -3.19 3.93
CA GLU A 146 -8.22 -4.18 4.81
C GLU A 146 -9.72 -3.91 5.03
N LEU A 147 -10.10 -2.64 5.28
CA LEU A 147 -11.49 -2.26 5.50
C LEU A 147 -12.34 -2.43 4.23
N ARG A 148 -11.84 -2.08 3.05
CA ARG A 148 -12.52 -2.30 1.77
C ARG A 148 -12.77 -3.78 1.50
N TRP A 149 -11.79 -4.61 1.78
CA TRP A 149 -11.97 -6.06 1.67
C TRP A 149 -13.01 -6.60 2.65
N ARG A 150 -13.01 -6.11 3.88
CA ARG A 150 -14.05 -6.46 4.87
C ARG A 150 -15.42 -5.99 4.42
N GLU A 151 -15.54 -4.78 3.89
CA GLU A 151 -16.77 -4.23 3.34
C GLU A 151 -17.30 -5.11 2.21
N ALA A 152 -16.49 -5.42 1.19
CA ALA A 152 -16.85 -6.28 0.09
C ALA A 152 -17.23 -7.71 0.54
N THR A 153 -16.56 -8.23 1.59
CA THR A 153 -16.90 -9.51 2.20
C THR A 153 -18.31 -9.47 2.82
N LEU A 154 -18.63 -8.42 3.55
CA LEU A 154 -19.96 -8.25 4.17
C LEU A 154 -21.04 -8.05 3.12
N GLN A 155 -20.77 -7.29 2.06
CA GLN A 155 -21.66 -7.13 0.92
C GLN A 155 -21.92 -8.47 0.21
N ALA A 156 -20.88 -9.30 0.00
CA ALA A 156 -21.03 -10.63 -0.58
C ALA A 156 -21.95 -11.55 0.25
N LEU A 157 -22.02 -11.34 1.56
CA LEU A 157 -22.92 -12.07 2.45
C LEU A 157 -24.32 -11.45 2.47
N ASP A 158 -24.44 -10.14 2.34
CA ASP A 158 -25.73 -9.45 2.35
C ASP A 158 -26.51 -9.69 1.05
N ASP A 159 -25.82 -9.68 -0.08
CA ASP A 159 -26.38 -9.88 -1.43
C ASP A 159 -26.82 -11.31 -1.72
N CYS A 160 -26.58 -12.29 -0.81
CA CYS A 160 -26.93 -13.67 -1.05
C CYS A 160 -28.26 -14.09 -0.41
N PRO A 161 -28.98 -15.08 -1.00
CA PRO A 161 -30.14 -15.72 -0.38
C PRO A 161 -29.80 -16.24 1.01
N GLY A 162 -30.78 -16.22 1.93
CA GLY A 162 -30.56 -16.55 3.33
C GLY A 162 -30.09 -18.00 3.57
N ASP A 163 -30.52 -18.94 2.73
CA ASP A 163 -30.13 -20.35 2.74
C ASP A 163 -28.69 -20.59 2.28
N GLU A 164 -28.12 -19.71 1.41
CA GLU A 164 -26.74 -19.77 0.97
C GLU A 164 -25.76 -19.03 1.89
N ARG A 165 -26.24 -18.14 2.74
CA ARG A 165 -25.43 -17.22 3.55
C ARG A 165 -24.43 -17.95 4.44
N LEU A 166 -24.85 -19.03 5.06
CA LEU A 166 -23.97 -19.82 5.94
C LEU A 166 -22.85 -20.49 5.15
N ARG A 167 -23.17 -21.05 3.98
CA ARG A 167 -22.15 -21.65 3.10
C ARG A 167 -21.14 -20.62 2.60
N ARG A 168 -21.60 -19.42 2.20
CA ARG A 168 -20.70 -18.33 1.81
C ARG A 168 -19.83 -17.88 2.97
N LEU A 169 -20.40 -17.78 4.16
CA LEU A 169 -19.64 -17.44 5.36
C LEU A 169 -18.51 -18.44 5.63
N GLU A 170 -18.76 -19.74 5.49
CA GLU A 170 -17.73 -20.78 5.65
C GLU A 170 -16.60 -20.64 4.64
N ILE A 171 -16.92 -20.31 3.39
CA ILE A 171 -15.93 -20.06 2.33
C ILE A 171 -15.11 -18.82 2.66
N LEU A 172 -15.77 -17.71 2.94
CA LEU A 172 -15.13 -16.41 3.20
C LEU A 172 -14.31 -16.38 4.49
N ALA A 173 -14.74 -17.10 5.52
CA ALA A 173 -14.01 -17.19 6.79
C ALA A 173 -12.62 -17.81 6.66
N ARG A 174 -12.36 -18.57 5.59
CA ARG A 174 -11.05 -19.18 5.30
C ARG A 174 -10.03 -18.19 4.71
N VAL A 175 -10.47 -17.02 4.26
CA VAL A 175 -9.65 -15.98 3.59
C VAL A 175 -9.63 -14.69 4.43
N GLN A 176 -9.63 -14.81 5.76
CA GLN A 176 -9.70 -13.65 6.66
C GLN A 176 -8.48 -12.70 6.61
N GLN A 177 -7.36 -13.16 6.06
CA GLN A 177 -6.13 -12.35 5.93
C GLN A 177 -5.62 -12.42 4.48
N LEU A 178 -6.02 -11.45 3.67
CA LEU A 178 -5.65 -11.36 2.26
C LEU A 178 -4.17 -11.37 1.95
N PRO A 179 -3.30 -10.62 2.66
CA PRO A 179 -1.87 -10.69 2.41
C PRO A 179 -1.34 -12.10 2.63
N GLN A 180 -1.95 -12.85 3.53
CA GLN A 180 -1.60 -14.24 3.79
C GLN A 180 -2.15 -15.19 2.71
N ALA A 181 -3.38 -14.98 2.23
CA ALA A 181 -3.97 -15.77 1.16
C ALA A 181 -3.16 -15.62 -0.14
N HIS A 182 -2.80 -14.40 -0.52
CA HIS A 182 -1.96 -14.14 -1.68
C HIS A 182 -0.57 -14.80 -1.54
N ARG A 183 0.11 -14.65 -0.41
CA ARG A 183 1.39 -15.34 -0.15
C ARG A 183 1.26 -16.85 -0.22
N THR A 184 0.15 -17.41 0.25
CA THR A 184 -0.11 -18.86 0.17
C THR A 184 -0.26 -19.31 -1.28
N LEU A 185 -0.99 -18.54 -2.11
CA LEU A 185 -1.11 -18.78 -3.56
C LEU A 185 0.25 -18.73 -4.25
N THR A 186 1.00 -17.66 -4.04
CA THR A 186 2.33 -17.45 -4.64
C THR A 186 3.29 -18.56 -4.23
N ALA A 187 3.32 -18.94 -2.95
CA ALA A 187 4.16 -20.02 -2.45
C ALA A 187 3.73 -21.40 -2.98
N HIS A 188 2.42 -21.62 -3.16
CA HIS A 188 1.92 -22.86 -3.76
C HIS A 188 2.43 -23.00 -5.19
N TRP A 189 2.15 -22.03 -6.06
CA TRP A 189 2.56 -22.09 -7.46
C TRP A 189 4.07 -22.07 -7.63
N GLY A 190 4.80 -21.31 -6.81
CA GLY A 190 6.26 -21.32 -6.80
C GLY A 190 6.85 -22.71 -6.53
N ARG A 191 6.23 -23.49 -5.64
CA ARG A 191 6.65 -24.90 -5.38
C ARG A 191 6.24 -25.87 -6.48
N GLU A 192 4.99 -25.79 -6.93
CA GLU A 192 4.45 -26.74 -7.90
C GLU A 192 5.09 -26.59 -9.29
N LEU A 193 5.44 -25.37 -9.68
CA LEU A 193 6.05 -25.07 -10.96
C LEU A 193 7.59 -25.07 -10.91
N SER A 194 8.19 -25.14 -9.72
CA SER A 194 9.65 -25.21 -9.57
C SER A 194 10.23 -26.43 -10.25
N GLY A 195 11.25 -26.22 -11.10
CA GLY A 195 11.89 -27.28 -11.89
C GLY A 195 11.17 -27.66 -13.17
N SER A 196 9.95 -27.16 -13.43
CA SER A 196 9.21 -27.43 -14.67
C SER A 196 9.53 -26.41 -15.78
N MET A 197 10.13 -25.27 -15.43
CA MET A 197 10.43 -24.18 -16.38
C MET A 197 11.62 -23.34 -15.93
N PRO A 198 12.23 -22.52 -16.83
CA PRO A 198 13.27 -21.56 -16.47
C PRO A 198 12.78 -20.56 -15.41
N GLU A 199 13.66 -20.14 -14.49
CA GLU A 199 13.35 -19.26 -13.35
C GLU A 199 12.65 -17.96 -13.77
N ARG A 200 13.15 -17.30 -14.82
CA ARG A 200 12.54 -16.09 -15.37
C ARG A 200 11.06 -16.26 -15.77
N ARG A 201 10.71 -17.44 -16.30
CA ARG A 201 9.34 -17.76 -16.71
C ARG A 201 8.49 -18.19 -15.53
N LEU A 202 9.12 -18.82 -14.54
CA LEU A 202 8.47 -19.19 -13.29
C LEU A 202 7.87 -17.94 -12.59
N ASP A 203 8.63 -16.86 -12.48
CA ASP A 203 8.16 -15.62 -11.88
C ASP A 203 6.94 -15.04 -12.60
N ILE A 204 6.96 -15.06 -13.94
CA ILE A 204 5.84 -14.59 -14.77
C ILE A 204 4.60 -15.47 -14.56
N MET A 205 4.77 -16.78 -14.57
CA MET A 205 3.67 -17.74 -14.39
C MET A 205 3.08 -17.65 -12.99
N VAL A 206 3.91 -17.54 -11.96
CA VAL A 206 3.47 -17.36 -10.57
C VAL A 206 2.68 -16.06 -10.42
N ALA A 207 3.14 -14.96 -11.02
CA ALA A 207 2.42 -13.70 -11.00
C ALA A 207 1.06 -13.79 -11.73
N MET A 208 0.99 -14.48 -12.86
CA MET A 208 -0.28 -14.72 -13.59
C MET A 208 -1.28 -15.56 -12.78
N LEU A 209 -0.80 -16.62 -12.12
CA LEU A 209 -1.63 -17.55 -11.35
C LEU A 209 -1.95 -17.04 -9.94
N SER A 210 -1.23 -16.05 -9.48
CA SER A 210 -1.41 -15.39 -8.19
C SER A 210 -1.54 -13.88 -8.38
N PRO A 211 -2.63 -13.39 -9.01
CA PRO A 211 -2.81 -11.97 -9.23
C PRO A 211 -2.83 -11.23 -7.89
N GLU A 212 -2.22 -10.04 -7.85
CA GLU A 212 -2.24 -9.21 -6.66
C GLU A 212 -3.67 -8.82 -6.27
N PRO A 213 -4.01 -8.87 -4.97
CA PRO A 213 -5.32 -8.46 -4.50
C PRO A 213 -5.55 -6.97 -4.84
N PRO A 214 -6.67 -6.61 -5.50
CA PRO A 214 -6.96 -5.22 -5.79
C PRO A 214 -7.17 -4.42 -4.49
N THR A 215 -6.77 -3.15 -4.50
CA THR A 215 -6.95 -2.25 -3.36
C THR A 215 -8.40 -1.85 -3.11
N ASP A 216 -9.26 -2.05 -4.12
CA ASP A 216 -10.70 -1.76 -4.09
C ASP A 216 -11.50 -2.96 -4.65
N PRO A 217 -11.68 -4.03 -3.87
CA PRO A 217 -12.35 -5.23 -4.31
C PRO A 217 -13.87 -5.06 -4.37
N VAL A 218 -14.48 -5.74 -5.32
CA VAL A 218 -15.94 -5.94 -5.34
C VAL A 218 -16.30 -7.30 -4.71
N PRO A 219 -17.58 -7.53 -4.29
CA PRO A 219 -18.00 -8.79 -3.68
C PRO A 219 -17.61 -10.04 -4.48
N ALA A 220 -17.73 -10.00 -5.81
CA ALA A 220 -17.33 -11.09 -6.69
C ALA A 220 -15.83 -11.41 -6.62
N THR A 221 -14.99 -10.39 -6.48
CA THR A 221 -13.53 -10.56 -6.32
C THR A 221 -13.18 -11.31 -5.04
N VAL A 222 -13.84 -10.95 -3.93
CA VAL A 222 -13.62 -11.59 -2.64
C VAL A 222 -14.01 -13.07 -2.68
N LEU A 223 -15.15 -13.38 -3.31
CA LEU A 223 -15.59 -14.76 -3.52
C LEU A 223 -14.60 -15.56 -4.37
N ALA A 224 -14.16 -14.99 -5.49
CA ALA A 224 -13.20 -15.65 -6.38
C ALA A 224 -11.86 -15.96 -5.68
N TYR A 225 -11.34 -15.02 -4.87
CA TYR A 225 -10.14 -15.27 -4.05
C TYR A 225 -10.36 -16.37 -3.01
N ALA A 226 -11.53 -16.41 -2.38
CA ALA A 226 -11.87 -17.43 -1.40
C ALA A 226 -11.97 -18.82 -2.05
N GLU A 227 -12.62 -18.92 -3.21
CA GLU A 227 -12.74 -20.15 -3.97
C GLU A 227 -11.37 -20.64 -4.48
N LEU A 228 -10.56 -19.75 -5.00
CA LEU A 228 -9.19 -20.06 -5.45
C LEU A 228 -8.34 -20.59 -4.28
N HIS A 229 -8.42 -19.95 -3.12
CA HIS A 229 -7.73 -20.41 -1.92
C HIS A 229 -8.19 -21.79 -1.45
N LEU A 230 -9.49 -22.08 -1.53
CA LEU A 230 -10.03 -23.41 -1.23
C LEU A 230 -9.53 -24.45 -2.22
N LEU A 231 -9.51 -24.12 -3.50
CA LEU A 231 -9.08 -25.02 -4.56
C LEU A 231 -7.63 -25.49 -4.36
N ILE A 232 -6.70 -24.56 -4.13
CA ILE A 232 -5.28 -24.89 -3.94
C ILE A 232 -5.01 -25.70 -2.67
N ASN A 233 -5.88 -25.56 -1.66
CA ASN A 233 -5.75 -26.32 -0.42
C ASN A 233 -6.57 -27.64 -0.44
N ALA A 234 -7.24 -27.94 -1.56
CA ALA A 234 -7.98 -29.18 -1.69
C ALA A 234 -7.01 -30.39 -1.79
N PRO A 235 -7.23 -31.49 -1.05
CA PRO A 235 -6.27 -32.61 -0.96
C PRO A 235 -5.93 -33.26 -2.31
N GLY A 236 -6.81 -33.15 -3.30
CA GLY A 236 -6.61 -33.70 -4.64
C GLY A 236 -5.89 -32.74 -5.60
N PHE A 237 -5.90 -31.45 -5.33
CA PHE A 237 -5.39 -30.43 -6.27
C PHE A 237 -3.87 -30.49 -6.43
N THR A 238 -3.13 -30.57 -5.33
CA THR A 238 -1.67 -30.71 -5.36
C THR A 238 -1.22 -32.01 -6.06
N ARG A 239 -2.00 -33.08 -5.94
CA ARG A 239 -1.71 -34.31 -6.68
C ARG A 239 -1.98 -34.13 -8.17
N TRP A 240 -3.10 -33.55 -8.52
CA TRP A 240 -3.48 -33.27 -9.90
C TRP A 240 -2.44 -32.36 -10.59
N THR A 241 -2.00 -31.28 -9.95
CA THR A 241 -0.97 -30.37 -10.50
C THR A 241 0.35 -31.09 -10.71
N ARG A 242 0.75 -31.95 -9.78
CA ARG A 242 1.99 -32.74 -9.89
C ARG A 242 1.93 -33.73 -11.05
N ASP A 243 0.84 -34.50 -11.15
CA ASP A 243 0.67 -35.50 -12.21
C ASP A 243 0.70 -34.85 -13.60
N HIS A 244 0.07 -33.66 -13.75
CA HIS A 244 0.08 -32.90 -15.01
C HIS A 244 1.43 -32.22 -15.29
N ASN A 245 2.16 -31.78 -14.27
CA ASN A 245 3.51 -31.24 -14.43
C ASN A 245 4.54 -32.34 -14.78
N GLU A 246 4.31 -33.58 -14.36
CA GLU A 246 5.15 -34.71 -14.78
C GLU A 246 5.00 -35.05 -16.27
N GLU A 247 3.84 -34.81 -16.88
CA GLU A 247 3.63 -34.93 -18.32
C GLU A 247 4.42 -33.86 -19.10
N MET A 248 4.74 -32.71 -18.49
CA MET A 248 5.58 -31.65 -19.05
C MET A 248 7.07 -31.82 -18.68
N ARG A 249 7.60 -33.06 -18.62
CA ARG A 249 9.00 -33.35 -18.25
C ARG A 249 10.05 -32.67 -19.13
N ASN A 250 9.70 -32.29 -20.34
CA ASN A 250 10.54 -31.52 -21.26
C ASN A 250 10.30 -29.99 -21.11
N GLY A 251 9.55 -29.58 -20.09
CA GLY A 251 9.16 -28.18 -19.86
C GLY A 251 10.32 -27.17 -19.93
N PRO A 252 11.47 -27.39 -19.25
CA PRO A 252 12.58 -26.44 -19.33
C PRO A 252 13.12 -26.25 -20.75
N ALA A 253 13.27 -27.34 -21.55
CA ALA A 253 13.73 -27.28 -22.92
C ALA A 253 12.68 -26.62 -23.83
N PHE A 254 11.43 -27.04 -23.73
CA PHE A 254 10.29 -26.44 -24.44
C PHE A 254 10.19 -24.92 -24.19
N TYR A 255 10.25 -24.51 -22.93
CA TYR A 255 10.17 -23.07 -22.60
C TYR A 255 11.40 -22.28 -23.04
N ALA A 256 12.60 -22.89 -23.06
CA ALA A 256 13.79 -22.24 -23.59
C ALA A 256 13.67 -21.99 -25.11
N GLU A 257 13.16 -22.94 -25.86
CA GLU A 257 12.91 -22.80 -27.30
C GLU A 257 11.80 -21.80 -27.61
N ILE A 258 10.74 -21.75 -26.81
CA ILE A 258 9.69 -20.72 -26.93
C ILE A 258 10.25 -19.32 -26.62
N ASP A 259 11.11 -19.17 -25.62
CA ASP A 259 11.75 -17.88 -25.30
C ASP A 259 12.69 -17.44 -26.43
N GLU A 260 13.43 -18.35 -27.03
CA GLU A 260 14.27 -18.08 -28.22
C GLU A 260 13.42 -17.63 -29.40
N ALA A 261 12.33 -18.36 -29.70
CA ALA A 261 11.38 -17.96 -30.74
C ALA A 261 10.77 -16.58 -30.50
N ALA A 262 10.43 -16.25 -29.24
CA ALA A 262 9.89 -14.94 -28.85
C ALA A 262 10.91 -13.80 -29.07
N VAL A 263 12.19 -14.02 -28.71
CA VAL A 263 13.26 -13.04 -28.94
C VAL A 263 13.48 -12.80 -30.43
N LEU A 264 13.53 -13.86 -31.24
CA LEU A 264 13.67 -13.78 -32.69
C LEU A 264 12.48 -13.06 -33.34
N THR A 265 11.26 -13.36 -32.86
CA THR A 265 10.03 -12.70 -33.33
C THR A 265 10.03 -11.20 -32.97
N ALA A 266 10.36 -10.84 -31.74
CA ALA A 266 10.43 -9.44 -31.31
C ALA A 266 11.44 -8.64 -32.15
N ALA A 267 12.61 -9.22 -32.45
CA ALA A 267 13.62 -8.64 -33.30
C ALA A 267 13.15 -8.46 -34.77
N ALA A 268 12.34 -9.39 -35.28
CA ALA A 268 11.74 -9.28 -36.62
C ALA A 268 10.66 -8.19 -36.68
N VAL A 269 9.77 -8.15 -35.69
CA VAL A 269 8.71 -7.14 -35.56
C VAL A 269 9.29 -5.73 -35.43
N SER A 270 10.32 -5.55 -34.61
CA SER A 270 10.95 -4.22 -34.43
C SER A 270 11.62 -3.71 -35.70
N ARG A 271 12.00 -4.60 -36.63
CA ARG A 271 12.54 -4.26 -37.96
C ARG A 271 11.48 -4.15 -39.05
N GLY A 272 10.19 -4.31 -38.71
CA GLY A 272 9.09 -4.26 -39.66
C GLY A 272 9.09 -5.40 -40.69
N LEU A 273 9.69 -6.55 -40.36
CA LEU A 273 9.74 -7.70 -41.25
C LEU A 273 8.38 -8.39 -41.29
N PRO A 274 7.90 -8.81 -42.46
CA PRO A 274 6.64 -9.54 -42.55
C PRO A 274 6.76 -10.94 -41.90
N PRO A 275 5.66 -11.50 -41.36
CA PRO A 275 5.63 -12.85 -40.85
C PRO A 275 5.85 -13.86 -41.99
N HIS A 276 6.96 -14.58 -41.98
CA HIS A 276 7.28 -15.64 -42.96
C HIS A 276 8.10 -16.74 -42.29
N ALA A 277 8.22 -17.86 -42.95
CA ALA A 277 9.07 -18.96 -42.49
C ALA A 277 10.51 -18.47 -42.30
N GLY A 278 11.04 -18.61 -41.10
CA GLY A 278 12.37 -18.14 -40.71
C GLY A 278 12.77 -18.78 -39.38
N GLU A 279 13.90 -18.33 -38.82
CA GLU A 279 14.45 -18.92 -37.59
C GLU A 279 13.44 -18.89 -36.41
N ALA A 280 12.66 -17.83 -36.26
CA ALA A 280 11.63 -17.72 -35.22
C ALA A 280 10.52 -18.76 -35.37
N VAL A 281 10.07 -19.01 -36.61
CA VAL A 281 9.05 -20.03 -36.90
C VAL A 281 9.61 -21.42 -36.70
N ASN A 282 10.85 -21.66 -37.15
CA ASN A 282 11.52 -22.92 -36.95
C ASN A 282 11.74 -23.26 -35.48
N ALA A 283 12.19 -22.29 -34.67
CA ALA A 283 12.32 -22.45 -33.23
C ALA A 283 10.97 -22.77 -32.56
N PHE A 284 9.90 -22.06 -32.95
CA PHE A 284 8.55 -22.32 -32.44
C PHE A 284 8.03 -23.70 -32.81
N VAL A 285 8.24 -24.15 -34.07
CA VAL A 285 7.80 -25.46 -34.54
C VAL A 285 8.62 -26.57 -33.85
N SER A 286 9.93 -26.36 -33.68
CA SER A 286 10.82 -27.33 -32.98
C SER A 286 10.38 -27.55 -31.55
N ALA A 287 9.99 -26.48 -30.84
CA ALA A 287 9.51 -26.57 -29.47
C ALA A 287 8.21 -27.40 -29.33
N HIS A 288 7.42 -27.52 -30.40
CA HIS A 288 6.13 -28.23 -30.40
C HIS A 288 6.19 -29.60 -31.07
N ALA A 289 7.34 -30.00 -31.59
CA ALA A 289 7.57 -31.31 -32.20
C ALA A 289 8.02 -32.37 -31.17
#